data_68c7c07cdf3afc77cdb3cfdd0ae9e213
#
_entry.id   68c7c07cdf3afc77cdb3cfdd0ae9e213
#
_cell.length_a   1.000
_cell.length_b   1.000
_cell.length_c   1.000
_cell.angle_alpha   90.00
_cell.angle_beta   90.00
_cell.angle_gamma   90.00
#
_symmetry.space_group_name_H-M   'P 1'
#
loop_
_entity.id
_entity.type
_entity.pdbx_description
1 polymer ?
#
loop_
_entity_poly.entity_id
_entity_poly.type
_entity_poly.pdbx_seq_one_letter_code
_entity_poly.pdbx_strand_id
1 'polypeptide(L)'
;MKIFTRLNLALILLMPAFVSADNWTDIEVDTAMYGRIVKVKNTTSTDKCKKLADKYGAVAYSIDSKKGKCSVLKSVRATTGKEGFTSQRRASN
;
A
#
# COMPACT_ATOMS: atom_id res chain seq x y z
N MET A 1 28.23 -24.35 28.00
CA MET A 1 28.03 -24.00 27.62
C MET A 1 27.65 -23.52 27.20
N LYS A 2 27.59 -23.42 27.03
CA LYS A 2 27.09 -22.86 26.54
C LYS A 2 26.66 -22.37 25.83
N ILE A 3 26.51 -22.18 25.80
CA ILE A 3 26.00 -21.64 25.11
C ILE A 3 25.65 -21.27 24.47
N PHE A 4 25.50 -21.16 24.35
CA PHE A 4 24.92 -20.76 23.60
C PHE A 4 24.28 -20.44 23.29
N THR A 5 24.33 -20.53 23.44
CA THR A 5 23.59 -20.23 22.91
C THR A 5 22.89 -19.81 22.77
N ARG A 6 22.76 -19.75 23.03
CA ARG A 6 21.92 -19.27 22.81
C ARG A 6 21.54 -18.60 22.20
N LEU A 7 21.53 -18.49 22.28
CA LEU A 7 21.00 -17.81 21.57
C LEU A 7 20.61 -17.34 20.99
N ASN A 8 20.61 -17.31 21.00
CA ASN A 8 20.04 -16.84 20.30
C ASN A 8 19.43 -16.52 19.86
N LEU A 9 19.14 -16.51 20.03
CA LEU A 9 18.38 -16.19 19.44
C LEU A 9 17.83 -15.65 19.10
N ALA A 10 17.77 -15.56 19.41
CA ALA A 10 17.12 -15.08 18.93
C ALA A 10 16.77 -14.51 18.45
N LEU A 11 16.57 -14.44 18.50
CA LEU A 11 16.13 -13.91 17.90
C LEU A 11 15.71 -13.57 17.24
N ILE A 12 15.54 -13.58 17.24
CA ILE A 12 15.06 -13.31 16.53
C ILE A 12 14.51 -13.04 15.97
N LEU A 13 14.22 -13.09 16.03
CA LEU A 13 13.59 -12.91 15.46
C LEU A 13 13.01 -12.58 15.04
N LEU A 14 12.72 -12.48 15.15
CA LEU A 14 12.14 -12.18 14.72
C LEU A 14 11.80 -11.63 14.14
N MET A 15 11.53 -11.27 14.08
CA MET A 15 11.27 -10.73 13.39
C MET A 15 10.85 -10.63 12.49
N PRO A 16 10.71 -10.79 12.38
CA PRO A 16 10.33 -10.60 11.24
C PRO A 16 9.26 -10.41 10.79
N ALA A 17 9.00 -10.70 10.84
CA ALA A 17 7.98 -10.75 10.33
C ALA A 17 7.25 -9.62 10.25
N PHE A 18 7.18 -9.08 10.64
CA PHE A 18 6.41 -8.13 10.55
C PHE A 18 6.55 -7.22 9.61
N VAL A 19 7.12 -7.33 9.38
CA VAL A 19 7.35 -6.57 8.54
C VAL A 19 6.59 -6.46 7.46
N SER A 20 6.12 -7.29 7.18
CA SER A 20 5.57 -7.38 6.00
C SER A 20 4.32 -6.79 5.75
N ALA A 21 3.69 -6.28 6.64
CA ALA A 21 2.41 -5.75 6.39
C ALA A 21 2.44 -4.60 5.46
N ASP A 22 3.52 -3.91 5.34
CA ASP A 22 3.57 -2.80 4.51
C ASP A 22 4.30 -3.04 3.27
N ASN A 23 3.72 -3.77 2.42
CA ASN A 23 4.32 -4.15 1.20
C ASN A 23 3.86 -3.28 0.08
N TRP A 24 4.06 -2.01 0.19
CA TRP A 24 3.67 -1.05 -0.83
C TRP A 24 4.88 -0.57 -1.62
N THR A 25 4.68 -0.31 -2.91
CA THR A 25 5.74 0.30 -3.73
C THR A 25 5.83 1.77 -3.40
N ASP A 26 6.75 2.48 -4.04
CA ASP A 26 6.88 3.91 -3.85
C ASP A 26 5.64 4.63 -4.36
N ILE A 27 5.35 5.76 -3.75
CA ILE A 27 4.23 6.59 -4.18
C ILE A 27 4.55 7.18 -5.55
N GLU A 28 3.59 7.10 -6.45
CA GLU A 28 3.73 7.63 -7.79
C GLU A 28 2.93 8.92 -7.91
N VAL A 29 3.61 10.05 -8.04
CA VAL A 29 2.94 11.33 -8.19
C VAL A 29 2.57 11.58 -9.63
N ASP A 30 1.55 12.39 -9.85
CA ASP A 30 1.04 12.73 -11.17
C ASP A 30 0.77 11.46 -11.98
N THR A 31 0.20 10.49 -11.31
CA THR A 31 -0.08 9.18 -11.90
C THR A 31 -1.44 8.70 -11.42
N ALA A 32 -2.28 8.32 -12.36
CA ALA A 32 -3.59 7.76 -12.06
C ALA A 32 -3.57 6.27 -12.39
N MET A 33 -4.20 5.47 -11.55
CA MET A 33 -4.36 4.05 -11.80
C MET A 33 -5.83 3.73 -11.99
N TYR A 34 -6.12 2.92 -12.97
CA TYR A 34 -7.49 2.55 -13.31
C TYR A 34 -7.66 1.04 -13.22
N GLY A 35 -8.81 0.64 -12.76
CA GLY A 35 -9.13 -0.76 -12.64
C GLY A 35 -10.44 -0.94 -11.91
N ARG A 36 -10.56 -2.04 -11.18
CA ARG A 36 -11.80 -2.33 -10.47
C ARG A 36 -11.84 -1.61 -9.14
N ILE A 37 -12.65 -0.57 -9.05
CA ILE A 37 -12.82 0.20 -7.82
C ILE A 37 -13.79 -0.52 -6.90
N VAL A 38 -13.39 -0.72 -5.64
CA VAL A 38 -14.26 -1.36 -4.66
C VAL A 38 -14.73 -0.39 -3.57
N LYS A 39 -14.09 0.75 -3.45
CA LYS A 39 -14.53 1.75 -2.48
C LYS A 39 -13.93 3.10 -2.83
N VAL A 40 -14.68 4.16 -2.56
CA VAL A 40 -14.22 5.54 -2.72
C VAL A 40 -14.44 6.27 -1.40
N LYS A 41 -13.50 7.08 -1.01
CA LYS A 41 -13.60 7.87 0.21
C LYS A 41 -13.10 9.28 -0.04
N ASN A 42 -13.71 10.25 0.60
CA ASN A 42 -13.30 11.65 0.47
C ASN A 42 -12.09 11.89 1.37
N THR A 43 -10.91 11.82 0.79
CA THR A 43 -9.68 12.11 1.50
C THR A 43 -8.54 12.25 0.49
N THR A 44 -7.55 13.06 0.82
CA THR A 44 -6.33 13.14 0.04
C THR A 44 -5.14 12.56 0.82
N SER A 45 -5.39 11.97 1.99
CA SER A 45 -4.34 11.40 2.80
C SER A 45 -3.94 10.02 2.29
N THR A 46 -2.66 9.85 1.95
CA THR A 46 -2.17 8.56 1.49
C THR A 46 -2.31 7.50 2.59
N ASP A 47 -2.08 7.89 3.85
CA ASP A 47 -2.22 6.96 4.96
C ASP A 47 -3.65 6.45 5.11
N LYS A 48 -4.61 7.34 5.03
CA LYS A 48 -6.02 6.95 5.14
C LYS A 48 -6.43 6.09 3.95
N CYS A 49 -5.93 6.44 2.78
CA CYS A 49 -6.22 5.70 1.57
C CYS A 49 -5.64 4.28 1.65
N LYS A 50 -4.42 4.17 2.16
CA LYS A 50 -3.78 2.88 2.38
C LYS A 50 -4.57 2.00 3.35
N LYS A 51 -5.02 2.59 4.44
CA LYS A 51 -5.82 1.86 5.42
C LYS A 51 -7.13 1.38 4.81
N LEU A 52 -7.72 2.22 3.98
CA LEU A 52 -8.94 1.84 3.29
C LEU A 52 -8.67 0.66 2.35
N ALA A 53 -7.57 0.70 1.62
CA ALA A 53 -7.17 -0.39 0.74
C ALA A 53 -6.97 -1.68 1.53
N ASP A 54 -6.32 -1.59 2.69
CA ASP A 54 -6.13 -2.77 3.54
C ASP A 54 -7.46 -3.34 3.98
N LYS A 55 -8.39 -2.47 4.35
CA LYS A 55 -9.69 -2.91 4.82
C LYS A 55 -10.46 -3.69 3.76
N TYR A 56 -10.34 -3.29 2.52
CA TYR A 56 -11.08 -3.92 1.42
C TYR A 56 -10.23 -4.95 0.64
N GLY A 57 -9.03 -5.22 1.11
CA GLY A 57 -8.17 -6.17 0.41
C GLY A 57 -7.78 -5.68 -0.97
N ALA A 58 -7.67 -4.38 -1.15
CA ALA A 58 -7.34 -3.79 -2.44
C ALA A 58 -5.84 -3.87 -2.70
N VAL A 59 -5.46 -3.86 -3.97
CA VAL A 59 -4.05 -3.94 -4.36
C VAL A 59 -3.45 -2.58 -4.68
N ALA A 60 -4.28 -1.54 -4.76
CA ALA A 60 -3.80 -0.21 -5.12
C ALA A 60 -4.81 0.84 -4.71
N TYR A 61 -4.38 2.08 -4.73
CA TYR A 61 -5.29 3.22 -4.57
C TYR A 61 -4.84 4.33 -5.50
N SER A 62 -5.77 5.21 -5.81
CA SER A 62 -5.49 6.40 -6.61
C SER A 62 -6.25 7.57 -6.00
N ILE A 63 -5.54 8.65 -5.75
CA ILE A 63 -6.13 9.85 -5.14
C ILE A 63 -6.22 10.96 -6.18
N ASP A 64 -7.43 11.47 -6.38
CA ASP A 64 -7.64 12.65 -7.20
C ASP A 64 -7.59 13.85 -6.26
N SER A 65 -6.47 14.58 -6.29
CA SER A 65 -6.28 15.72 -5.38
C SER A 65 -7.27 16.84 -5.64
N LYS A 66 -7.69 17.01 -6.87
CA LYS A 66 -8.59 18.09 -7.22
C LYS A 66 -10.00 17.86 -6.69
N LYS A 67 -10.42 16.61 -6.71
CA LYS A 67 -11.75 16.25 -6.20
C LYS A 67 -11.71 15.79 -4.73
N GLY A 68 -10.52 15.59 -4.19
CA GLY A 68 -10.37 15.15 -2.82
C GLY A 68 -10.90 13.74 -2.60
N LYS A 69 -10.69 12.84 -3.56
CA LYS A 69 -11.23 11.48 -3.48
C LYS A 69 -10.16 10.44 -3.62
N CYS A 70 -10.25 9.42 -2.77
CA CYS A 70 -9.41 8.25 -2.84
C CYS A 70 -10.24 7.09 -3.35
N SER A 71 -9.77 6.42 -4.40
CA SER A 71 -10.40 5.20 -4.92
C SER A 71 -9.47 4.04 -4.66
N VAL A 72 -9.98 2.97 -4.05
CA VAL A 72 -9.17 1.78 -3.83
C VAL A 72 -9.56 0.71 -4.83
N LEU A 73 -8.56 0.01 -5.37
CA LEU A 73 -8.70 -0.84 -6.52
C LEU A 73 -8.35 -2.28 -6.19
N LYS A 74 -9.24 -3.20 -6.58
CA LYS A 74 -8.97 -4.62 -6.43
C LYS A 74 -8.03 -5.13 -7.52
N SER A 75 -7.99 -4.46 -8.64
CA SER A 75 -7.08 -4.79 -9.73
C SER A 75 -6.70 -3.52 -10.45
N VAL A 76 -5.51 -3.49 -11.05
CA VAL A 76 -5.03 -2.36 -11.82
C VAL A 76 -4.93 -2.80 -13.28
N ARG A 77 -5.66 -2.12 -14.15
CA ARG A 77 -5.65 -2.44 -15.57
C ARG A 77 -4.82 -1.48 -16.37
N ALA A 78 -4.70 -0.27 -15.91
CA ALA A 78 -3.94 0.75 -16.63
C ALA A 78 -3.37 1.76 -15.67
N THR A 79 -2.22 2.30 -16.02
CA THR A 79 -1.55 3.36 -15.28
C THR A 79 -1.23 4.46 -16.26
N THR A 80 -1.58 5.69 -15.92
CA THR A 80 -1.47 6.80 -16.84
C THR A 80 -0.91 8.03 -16.11
N GLY A 81 -0.02 8.75 -16.76
CA GLY A 81 0.43 10.03 -16.22
C GLY A 81 -0.74 11.00 -16.22
N LYS A 82 -1.05 11.57 -15.07
CA LYS A 82 -2.16 12.51 -14.96
C LYS A 82 -1.91 13.44 -13.79
N GLU A 83 -1.76 14.71 -14.10
CA GLU A 83 -1.48 15.74 -13.12
C GLU A 83 -2.56 15.79 -12.04
N GLY A 84 -2.15 15.92 -10.79
CA GLY A 84 -3.09 16.01 -9.68
C GLY A 84 -3.49 14.67 -9.11
N PHE A 85 -2.99 13.57 -9.65
CA PHE A 85 -3.25 12.24 -9.11
C PHE A 85 -2.03 11.69 -8.41
N THR A 86 -2.27 10.98 -7.33
CA THR A 86 -1.21 10.28 -6.58
C THR A 86 -1.69 8.85 -6.39
N SER A 87 -0.85 7.90 -6.74
CA SER A 87 -1.23 6.49 -6.70
C SER A 87 -0.13 5.65 -6.09
N GLN A 88 -0.52 4.50 -5.60
CA GLN A 88 0.42 3.56 -5.02
C GLN A 88 -0.17 2.17 -5.13
N ARG A 89 0.67 1.17 -5.30
CA ARG A 89 0.20 -0.22 -5.39
C ARG A 89 1.01 -1.10 -4.45
N ARG A 90 0.44 -2.26 -4.14
CA ARG A 90 1.18 -3.24 -3.37
C ARG A 90 2.24 -3.86 -4.25
N ALA A 91 3.38 -4.16 -3.65
CA ALA A 91 4.43 -4.87 -4.35
C ALA A 91 3.96 -6.28 -4.66
N SER A 92 4.34 -6.78 -5.81
CA SER A 92 4.04 -8.15 -6.17
C SER A 92 5.03 -9.07 -5.49
N ASN A 93 4.59 -10.25 -5.18
CA ASN A 93 5.49 -11.24 -4.60
C ASN A 93 5.89 -12.29 -5.58
#